data_9e3e4340aa9022cfeb859974612836c8
#
_entry.id   9e3e4340aa9022cfeb859974612836c8
#
_cell.length_a   1.000
_cell.length_b   1.000
_cell.length_c   1.000
_cell.angle_alpha   90.00
_cell.angle_beta   90.00
_cell.angle_gamma   90.00
#
_symmetry.space_group_name_H-M   'P 1'
#
loop_
_entity.id
_entity.type
_entity.pdbx_description
1 polymer ?
#
loop_
_entity_poly.entity_id
_entity_poly.type
_entity_poly.pdbx_seq_one_letter_code
_entity_poly.pdbx_strand_id
1 'polypeptide(L)'
;MVGSVNSAAISGLQAATLKLQTNANNIANASTVGFQKQQVTTVAGIYGVEVKVERVNGTASPALQADNTEEALRPSEVDLLEESIEMGVNKRLYDANLMTLRVANNMLGALLDIRA
;
A
#
# COMPACT_ATOMS: atom_id res chain seq x y z
N MET A 1 -15.70 18.50 -11.18
CA MET A 1 -15.99 17.06 -11.15
C MET A 1 -14.85 16.21 -11.70
N VAL A 2 -14.39 16.44 -12.91
CA VAL A 2 -13.30 15.62 -13.50
C VAL A 2 -11.99 15.81 -12.73
N GLY A 3 -11.70 17.01 -12.23
CA GLY A 3 -10.51 17.25 -11.38
C GLY A 3 -10.53 16.46 -10.07
N SER A 4 -11.69 16.24 -9.47
CA SER A 4 -11.81 15.44 -8.25
C SER A 4 -11.63 13.94 -8.50
N VAL A 5 -12.12 13.45 -9.65
CA VAL A 5 -11.91 12.05 -10.06
C VAL A 5 -10.43 11.78 -10.32
N ASN A 6 -9.75 12.71 -11.01
CA ASN A 6 -8.31 12.60 -11.26
C ASN A 6 -7.51 12.61 -9.95
N SER A 7 -7.84 13.52 -9.02
CA SER A 7 -7.18 13.56 -7.70
C SER A 7 -7.38 12.28 -6.92
N ALA A 8 -8.60 11.75 -6.90
CA ALA A 8 -8.91 10.49 -6.24
C ALA A 8 -8.15 9.31 -6.88
N ALA A 9 -8.11 9.24 -8.21
CA ALA A 9 -7.39 8.18 -8.92
C ALA A 9 -5.87 8.26 -8.67
N ILE A 10 -5.29 9.46 -8.67
CA ILE A 10 -3.85 9.66 -8.39
C ILE A 10 -3.52 9.27 -6.96
N SER A 11 -4.33 9.68 -5.97
CA SER A 11 -4.12 9.28 -4.57
C SER A 11 -4.25 7.76 -4.39
N GLY A 12 -5.19 7.13 -5.10
CA GLY A 12 -5.33 5.68 -5.15
C GLY A 12 -4.11 4.97 -5.77
N LEU A 13 -3.54 5.53 -6.84
CA LEU A 13 -2.29 5.03 -7.45
C LEU A 13 -1.10 5.14 -6.49
N GLN A 14 -0.97 6.27 -5.80
CA GLN A 14 0.08 6.47 -4.80
C GLN A 14 -0.06 5.48 -3.63
N ALA A 15 -1.28 5.28 -3.14
CA ALA A 15 -1.56 4.31 -2.09
C ALA A 15 -1.23 2.87 -2.54
N ALA A 16 -1.63 2.48 -3.74
CA ALA A 16 -1.34 1.16 -4.30
C ALA A 16 0.18 0.95 -4.50
N THR A 17 0.89 1.99 -4.98
CA THR A 17 2.35 1.95 -5.13
C THR A 17 3.04 1.74 -3.78
N LEU A 18 2.63 2.46 -2.76
CA LEU A 18 3.20 2.32 -1.42
C LEU A 18 2.92 0.95 -0.81
N LYS A 19 1.72 0.40 -1.03
CA LYS A 19 1.39 -0.97 -0.63
C LYS A 19 2.27 -1.99 -1.33
N LEU A 20 2.47 -1.86 -2.65
CA LEU A 20 3.36 -2.74 -3.41
C LEU A 20 4.81 -2.66 -2.93
N GLN A 21 5.32 -1.48 -2.65
CA GLN A 21 6.66 -1.28 -2.10
C GLN A 21 6.80 -1.93 -0.72
N THR A 22 5.78 -1.80 0.12
CA THR A 22 5.76 -2.41 1.46
C THR A 22 5.71 -3.93 1.38
N ASN A 23 4.87 -4.52 0.51
CA ASN A 23 4.86 -5.95 0.27
C ASN A 23 6.23 -6.45 -0.24
N ALA A 24 6.84 -5.74 -1.18
CA ALA A 24 8.16 -6.09 -1.69
C ALA A 24 9.26 -6.03 -0.60
N ASN A 25 9.19 -5.02 0.25
CA ASN A 25 10.11 -4.90 1.39
C ASN A 25 9.94 -6.05 2.39
N ASN A 26 8.70 -6.37 2.74
CA ASN A 26 8.37 -7.49 3.62
C ASN A 26 8.88 -8.81 3.04
N ILE A 27 8.63 -9.07 1.76
CA ILE A 27 9.08 -10.29 1.07
C ILE A 27 10.62 -10.36 1.05
N ALA A 28 11.30 -9.26 0.74
CA ALA A 28 12.76 -9.20 0.72
C ALA A 28 13.39 -9.53 2.09
N ASN A 29 12.69 -9.19 3.17
CA ASN A 29 13.12 -9.42 4.54
C ASN A 29 12.46 -10.63 5.22
N ALA A 30 11.78 -11.48 4.47
CA ALA A 30 11.09 -12.67 5.02
C ALA A 30 12.04 -13.65 5.73
N SER A 31 13.30 -13.66 5.35
CA SER A 31 14.35 -14.48 6.00
C SER A 31 15.25 -13.67 6.94
N THR A 32 14.98 -12.39 7.14
CA THR A 32 15.76 -11.53 8.02
C THR A 32 15.33 -11.73 9.47
N VAL A 33 16.24 -12.19 10.32
CA VAL A 33 15.97 -12.40 11.74
C VAL A 33 15.59 -11.08 12.42
N GLY A 34 14.54 -11.10 13.22
CA GLY A 34 14.07 -9.94 13.96
C GLY A 34 13.32 -8.90 13.11
N PHE A 35 13.07 -9.18 11.83
CA PHE A 35 12.33 -8.26 10.97
C PHE A 35 10.86 -8.17 11.37
N GLN A 36 10.40 -6.95 11.58
CA GLN A 36 9.01 -6.63 11.84
C GLN A 36 8.30 -6.25 10.55
N LYS A 37 7.23 -6.94 10.22
CA LYS A 37 6.37 -6.67 9.07
C LYS A 37 5.86 -5.23 9.09
N GLN A 38 5.93 -4.58 7.95
CA GLN A 38 5.30 -3.27 7.74
C GLN A 38 3.93 -3.46 7.10
N GLN A 39 2.99 -2.64 7.49
CA GLN A 39 1.64 -2.62 6.95
C GLN A 39 1.24 -1.20 6.55
N VAL A 40 0.53 -1.08 5.44
CA VAL A 40 -0.01 0.18 4.95
C VAL A 40 -1.50 0.23 5.21
N THR A 41 -1.91 1.18 6.03
CA THR A 41 -3.32 1.47 6.29
C THR A 41 -3.75 2.65 5.43
N THR A 42 -4.93 2.55 4.84
CA THR A 42 -5.53 3.61 4.03
C THR A 42 -6.75 4.17 4.73
N VAL A 43 -6.83 5.49 4.81
CA VAL A 43 -7.95 6.22 5.39
C VAL A 43 -8.56 7.12 4.32
N ALA A 44 -9.87 7.26 4.31
CA ALA A 44 -10.55 8.19 3.40
C ALA A 44 -10.22 9.63 3.79
N GLY A 45 -9.60 10.36 2.89
CA GLY A 45 -9.35 11.80 3.01
C GLY A 45 -10.36 12.63 2.22
N ILE A 46 -10.32 13.94 2.39
CA ILE A 46 -11.26 14.89 1.74
C ILE A 46 -11.10 14.87 0.21
N TYR A 47 -9.89 14.65 -0.29
CA TYR A 47 -9.56 14.69 -1.72
C TYR A 47 -9.09 13.33 -2.28
N GLY A 48 -9.31 12.24 -1.57
CA GLY A 48 -8.87 10.92 -1.97
C GLY A 48 -8.51 10.05 -0.78
N VAL A 49 -7.41 9.31 -0.88
CA VAL A 49 -6.96 8.36 0.12
C VAL A 49 -5.67 8.85 0.79
N GLU A 50 -5.66 8.90 2.11
CA GLU A 50 -4.46 9.09 2.91
C GLU A 50 -3.85 7.75 3.28
N VAL A 51 -2.53 7.71 3.34
CA VAL A 51 -1.78 6.47 3.57
C VAL A 51 -0.91 6.61 4.80
N LYS A 52 -0.98 5.59 5.67
CA LYS A 52 -0.13 5.50 6.85
C LYS A 52 0.63 4.17 6.82
N VAL A 53 1.94 4.23 7.00
CA VAL A 53 2.79 3.04 7.14
C VAL A 53 3.04 2.79 8.62
N GLU A 54 2.70 1.61 9.09
CA GLU A 54 2.91 1.18 10.46
C GLU A 54 3.70 -0.12 10.49
N ARG A 55 4.52 -0.29 11.52
CA ARG A 55 5.10 -1.59 11.82
C ARG A 55 4.08 -2.39 12.62
N VAL A 56 3.83 -3.60 12.17
CA VAL A 56 3.04 -4.54 12.96
C VAL A 56 3.93 -4.99 14.11
N ASN A 57 3.68 -4.46 15.29
CA ASN A 57 4.26 -5.01 16.49
C ASN A 57 3.61 -6.36 16.68
N GLY A 58 4.33 -7.43 16.38
CA GLY A 58 3.94 -8.76 16.79
C GLY A 58 3.60 -8.72 18.28
N THR A 59 2.71 -9.57 18.72
CA THR A 59 2.27 -9.71 20.12
C THR A 59 3.45 -10.09 21.01
N ALA A 60 4.45 -9.22 21.10
CA ALA A 60 5.42 -9.25 22.17
C ALA A 60 4.69 -8.84 23.43
N SER A 61 4.42 -9.81 24.28
CA SER A 61 3.94 -9.53 25.65
C SER A 61 4.77 -8.41 26.26
N PRO A 62 4.17 -7.39 26.86
CA PRO A 62 4.91 -6.27 27.45
C PRO A 62 5.95 -6.68 28.50
N ALA A 63 5.91 -7.92 28.94
CA ALA A 63 6.79 -8.48 29.96
C ALA A 63 8.21 -8.87 29.47
N LEU A 64 8.47 -8.84 28.15
CA LEU A 64 9.77 -9.26 27.57
C LEU A 64 10.59 -8.12 26.97
N GLN A 65 10.24 -6.86 27.22
CA GLN A 65 10.99 -5.69 26.74
C GLN A 65 12.33 -5.44 27.47
N ALA A 66 12.73 -6.31 28.38
CA ALA A 66 13.90 -6.07 29.24
C ALA A 66 15.22 -6.61 28.71
N ASP A 67 15.23 -7.38 27.60
CA ASP A 67 16.49 -7.91 27.04
C ASP A 67 16.52 -7.80 25.52
N ASN A 68 17.31 -6.84 25.02
CA ASN A 68 17.53 -6.57 23.61
C ASN A 68 18.15 -7.73 22.82
N THR A 69 18.56 -8.79 23.48
CA THR A 69 19.21 -9.95 22.88
C THR A 69 18.23 -10.98 22.34
N GLU A 70 17.02 -11.09 22.91
CA GLU A 70 16.02 -12.05 22.44
C GLU A 70 15.26 -11.56 21.19
N GLU A 71 15.11 -10.26 21.03
CA GLU A 71 14.44 -9.69 19.85
C GLU A 71 15.23 -9.89 18.56
N ALA A 72 16.58 -9.92 18.66
CA ALA A 72 17.47 -10.20 17.53
C ALA A 72 17.45 -11.68 17.09
N LEU A 73 16.93 -12.58 17.89
CA LEU A 73 16.85 -14.03 17.59
C LEU A 73 15.47 -14.48 17.10
N ARG A 74 14.48 -13.56 17.06
CA ARG A 74 13.14 -13.91 16.57
C ARG A 74 13.14 -14.13 15.06
N PRO A 75 12.41 -15.13 14.56
CA PRO A 75 12.21 -15.27 13.12
C PRO A 75 11.45 -14.06 12.58
N SER A 76 11.56 -13.82 11.29
CA SER A 76 10.78 -12.79 10.60
C SER A 76 9.28 -13.08 10.78
N GLU A 77 8.49 -12.03 11.01
CA GLU A 77 7.03 -12.10 11.14
C GLU A 77 6.31 -12.08 9.78
N VAL A 78 7.05 -12.20 8.69
CA VAL A 78 6.51 -12.13 7.33
C VAL A 78 6.03 -13.50 6.87
N ASP A 79 4.75 -13.59 6.50
CA ASP A 79 4.19 -14.72 5.77
C ASP A 79 4.26 -14.46 4.27
N LEU A 80 5.11 -15.22 3.57
CA LEU A 80 5.32 -15.08 2.13
C LEU A 80 4.05 -15.32 1.30
N LEU A 81 3.19 -16.23 1.73
CA LEU A 81 1.93 -16.52 1.04
C LEU A 81 0.97 -15.34 1.14
N GLU A 82 0.80 -14.81 2.36
CA GLU A 82 -0.04 -13.64 2.63
C GLU A 82 0.44 -12.42 1.82
N GLU A 83 1.73 -12.11 1.90
CA GLU A 83 2.33 -10.98 1.17
C GLU A 83 2.20 -11.11 -0.34
N SER A 84 2.34 -12.33 -0.87
CA SER A 84 2.18 -12.58 -2.31
C SER A 84 0.74 -12.38 -2.78
N ILE A 85 -0.24 -12.79 -1.99
CA ILE A 85 -1.67 -12.58 -2.26
C ILE A 85 -2.00 -11.09 -2.19
N GLU A 86 -1.55 -10.40 -1.15
CA GLU A 86 -1.74 -8.95 -1.01
C GLU A 86 -1.10 -8.18 -2.16
N MET A 87 0.11 -8.56 -2.58
CA MET A 87 0.78 -7.96 -3.73
C MET A 87 -0.06 -8.11 -5.00
N GLY A 88 -0.65 -9.27 -5.24
CA GLY A 88 -1.56 -9.51 -6.37
C GLY A 88 -2.81 -8.62 -6.30
N VAL A 89 -3.41 -8.47 -5.14
CA VAL A 89 -4.57 -7.58 -4.91
C VAL A 89 -4.18 -6.11 -5.12
N ASN A 90 -3.06 -5.68 -4.57
CA ASN A 90 -2.57 -4.31 -4.69
C ASN A 90 -2.21 -3.95 -6.15
N LYS A 91 -1.67 -4.90 -6.91
CA LYS A 91 -1.45 -4.72 -8.35
C LYS A 91 -2.76 -4.48 -9.11
N ARG A 92 -3.79 -5.26 -8.81
CA ARG A 92 -5.13 -5.05 -9.43
C ARG A 92 -5.73 -3.71 -9.05
N LEU A 93 -5.53 -3.27 -7.81
CA LEU A 93 -5.96 -1.96 -7.35
C LEU A 93 -5.24 -0.84 -8.12
N TYR A 94 -3.95 -0.98 -8.35
CA TYR A 94 -3.16 -0.05 -9.16
C TYR A 94 -3.70 0.02 -10.60
N ASP A 95 -3.91 -1.13 -11.23
CA ASP A 95 -4.41 -1.22 -12.60
C ASP A 95 -5.82 -0.60 -12.73
N ALA A 96 -6.70 -0.82 -11.75
CA ALA A 96 -8.04 -0.24 -11.71
C ALA A 96 -8.01 1.30 -11.61
N ASN A 97 -7.16 1.85 -10.74
CA ASN A 97 -6.99 3.30 -10.63
C ASN A 97 -6.38 3.91 -11.90
N LEU A 98 -5.43 3.22 -12.53
CA LEU A 98 -4.85 3.65 -13.79
C LEU A 98 -5.90 3.67 -14.91
N MET A 99 -6.79 2.68 -14.96
CA MET A 99 -7.89 2.64 -15.92
C MET A 99 -8.89 3.77 -15.68
N THR A 100 -9.22 4.07 -14.42
CA THR A 100 -10.07 5.20 -14.05
C THR A 100 -9.49 6.52 -14.54
N LEU A 101 -8.20 6.74 -14.34
CA LEU A 101 -7.49 7.93 -14.81
C LEU A 101 -7.51 8.05 -16.33
N ARG A 102 -7.30 6.94 -17.02
CA ARG A 102 -7.33 6.89 -18.51
C ARG A 102 -8.73 7.23 -19.05
N VAL A 103 -9.77 6.67 -18.46
CA VAL A 103 -11.16 6.96 -18.85
C VAL A 103 -11.50 8.43 -18.60
N ALA A 104 -11.13 8.98 -17.44
CA ALA A 104 -11.34 10.38 -17.12
C ALA A 104 -10.64 11.31 -18.12
N ASN A 105 -9.41 11.01 -18.51
CA ASN A 105 -8.68 11.79 -19.52
C ASN A 105 -9.32 11.68 -20.92
N ASN A 106 -9.81 10.50 -21.29
CA ASN A 106 -10.52 10.32 -22.57
C ASN A 106 -11.83 11.10 -22.60
N MET A 107 -12.57 11.15 -21.49
CA MET A 107 -13.79 11.94 -21.37
C MET A 107 -13.50 13.44 -21.49
N LEU A 108 -12.43 13.92 -20.90
CA LEU A 108 -11.98 15.32 -21.07
C LEU A 108 -11.63 15.64 -22.53
N GLY A 109 -10.90 14.75 -23.18
CA GLY A 109 -10.54 14.90 -24.60
C GLY A 109 -11.78 14.98 -25.48
N ALA A 110 -12.75 14.10 -25.27
CA ALA A 110 -14.01 14.10 -26.01
C ALA A 110 -14.84 15.38 -25.79
N LEU A 111 -14.86 15.91 -24.56
CA LEU A 111 -15.55 17.18 -24.24
C LEU A 111 -14.88 18.38 -24.92
N LEU A 112 -13.57 18.38 -25.02
CA LEU A 112 -12.80 19.43 -25.70
C LEU A 112 -13.04 19.39 -27.23
N ASP A 113 -13.14 18.20 -27.81
CA ASP A 113 -13.38 18.00 -29.23
C ASP A 113 -14.79 18.43 -29.65
N ILE A 114 -15.80 18.27 -28.80
CA ILE A 114 -17.16 18.75 -29.02
C ILE A 114 -17.23 20.29 -29.05
N ARG A 115 -16.30 20.96 -28.39
CA ARG A 115 -16.28 22.42 -28.26
C ARG A 115 -15.44 23.11 -29.34
N ALA A 116 -14.66 22.34 -30.03
CA ALA A 116 -13.92 22.80 -31.20
C ALA A 116 -14.73 22.65 -32.49
#